data_886942fa1c7b7865c9e85f8a99aeefbe
#
_entry.id   886942fa1c7b7865c9e85f8a99aeefbe
#
_cell.length_a   1.000
_cell.length_b   1.000
_cell.length_c   1.000
_cell.angle_alpha   90.00
_cell.angle_beta   90.00
_cell.angle_gamma   90.00
#
_symmetry.space_group_name_H-M   'P 1'
#
loop_
_entity.id
_entity.type
_entity.pdbx_description
1 polymer ?
#
loop_
_entity_poly.entity_id
_entity_poly.type
_entity_poly.pdbx_seq_one_letter_code
_entity_poly.pdbx_strand_id
1 'polypeptide(L)'
;MSLSLLAGCGGQETEEAGEGGEGEGGGKITFMAPDWAIPTEDQLAAFTEETGIEVECSEVGWDDIREKIATAASANECAADVVEVDWSWVGEFYAADWLEPLEVSEEDKADMPTIETFTVDDQVLAMPYANDYRLSYYNTEQFAAAGITEEPQTWDDVLEACRALKETGTVEHPFAIALNAEEKTSTCLMWLAYTMNGVVWNEDGTFNEESVMEALTYLETLINEELVAPEDKTSSGMDAYMRICGGTASFLTGPTSFVSRIQDEELCSVVGQIVPIMTPGKDGKAQQTMPLPEAIGVSSLSENKEAAKTFVEWYTSADMQKQLNETNSAIPTRNSVLEELIDEGTIKNSGAMLEEAKIVSSPFPNGIPSYYAEMSSAMYNAINKMALGELNAEEAYAEMSEALNGLISEE
;
A
#
# COMPACT_ATOMS: atom_id res chain seq x y z
N MET A 1 6.24 -14.21 -77.13
CA MET A 1 6.07 -15.60 -77.55
C MET A 1 5.56 -16.36 -76.33
N SER A 2 4.35 -16.74 -76.49
CA SER A 2 3.51 -17.91 -76.24
C SER A 2 3.35 -18.21 -74.76
N LEU A 3 2.25 -17.90 -74.14
CA LEU A 3 0.93 -18.60 -74.05
C LEU A 3 1.03 -20.11 -73.86
N SER A 4 0.53 -20.61 -72.80
CA SER A 4 -0.45 -21.69 -72.72
C SER A 4 -1.12 -21.80 -71.37
N LEU A 5 -2.44 -21.58 -71.39
CA LEU A 5 -3.42 -22.00 -70.39
C LEU A 5 -3.57 -23.53 -70.40
N LEU A 6 -3.91 -24.12 -69.30
CA LEU A 6 -4.81 -25.27 -69.23
C LEU A 6 -5.52 -25.30 -67.86
N ALA A 7 -6.85 -25.26 -67.94
CA ALA A 7 -7.81 -25.45 -66.89
C ALA A 7 -8.02 -26.95 -66.59
N GLY A 8 -8.34 -27.27 -65.39
CA GLY A 8 -8.82 -28.58 -64.93
C GLY A 8 -9.78 -28.45 -63.80
N CYS A 9 -11.07 -28.62 -64.05
CA CYS A 9 -12.16 -28.72 -63.05
C CYS A 9 -12.14 -30.04 -62.31
N GLY A 10 -12.64 -29.96 -61.06
CA GLY A 10 -13.39 -31.10 -60.51
C GLY A 10 -13.12 -31.40 -59.05
N GLY A 11 -14.13 -31.28 -58.19
CA GLY A 11 -14.20 -31.97 -56.93
C GLY A 11 -14.62 -31.08 -55.75
N GLN A 12 -15.93 -30.89 -55.65
CA GLN A 12 -16.58 -30.31 -54.49
C GLN A 12 -16.79 -31.46 -53.49
N GLU A 13 -16.07 -31.46 -52.41
CA GLU A 13 -16.44 -32.20 -51.18
C GLU A 13 -16.69 -31.16 -50.08
N THR A 14 -17.95 -31.08 -49.73
CA THR A 14 -18.43 -30.41 -48.54
C THR A 14 -18.03 -31.25 -47.35
N GLU A 15 -17.03 -30.83 -46.60
CA GLU A 15 -16.83 -31.28 -45.22
C GLU A 15 -17.65 -30.37 -44.33
N GLU A 16 -18.49 -31.04 -43.56
CA GLU A 16 -19.35 -30.47 -42.51
C GLU A 16 -18.48 -29.74 -41.49
N ALA A 17 -18.96 -28.53 -41.15
CA ALA A 17 -18.49 -27.82 -39.98
C ALA A 17 -18.76 -28.68 -38.76
N GLY A 18 -17.71 -29.31 -38.23
CA GLY A 18 -17.72 -29.85 -36.88
C GLY A 18 -17.87 -28.68 -35.92
N GLU A 19 -18.91 -28.73 -35.13
CA GLU A 19 -19.04 -27.94 -33.89
C GLU A 19 -17.76 -28.17 -33.08
N GLY A 20 -16.91 -27.17 -33.06
CA GLY A 20 -15.76 -27.13 -32.20
C GLY A 20 -16.27 -27.06 -30.75
N GLY A 21 -15.97 -28.10 -30.00
CA GLY A 21 -16.19 -28.11 -28.57
C GLY A 21 -15.52 -26.90 -27.94
N GLU A 22 -16.16 -26.37 -26.92
CA GLU A 22 -15.60 -25.50 -25.93
C GLU A 22 -14.32 -26.15 -25.39
N GLY A 23 -13.17 -25.72 -25.90
CA GLY A 23 -11.85 -26.11 -25.42
C GLY A 23 -11.56 -25.29 -24.18
N GLU A 24 -11.30 -26.01 -23.11
CA GLU A 24 -10.85 -25.53 -21.83
C GLU A 24 -9.75 -24.47 -21.96
N GLY A 25 -9.95 -23.37 -21.29
CA GLY A 25 -9.20 -22.15 -21.26
C GLY A 25 -7.71 -22.27 -20.99
N GLY A 26 -6.92 -22.27 -22.05
CA GLY A 26 -5.52 -21.87 -22.00
C GLY A 26 -5.44 -20.50 -22.67
N GLY A 27 -5.07 -19.48 -21.92
CA GLY A 27 -4.90 -18.10 -22.38
C GLY A 27 -3.56 -17.55 -21.88
N LYS A 28 -3.21 -16.37 -22.36
CA LYS A 28 -2.09 -15.60 -21.79
C LYS A 28 -2.63 -14.29 -21.29
N ILE A 29 -2.23 -13.91 -20.08
CA ILE A 29 -2.54 -12.62 -19.46
C ILE A 29 -1.27 -11.90 -19.05
N THR A 30 -1.39 -10.60 -18.83
CA THR A 30 -0.34 -9.73 -18.30
C THR A 30 -0.71 -9.26 -16.90
N PHE A 31 0.28 -9.24 -16.00
CA PHE A 31 0.13 -8.71 -14.64
C PHE A 31 1.16 -7.62 -14.38
N MET A 32 0.72 -6.42 -13.98
CA MET A 32 1.57 -5.29 -13.66
C MET A 32 1.44 -4.93 -12.18
N ALA A 33 2.55 -5.02 -11.46
CA ALA A 33 2.60 -4.78 -10.02
C ALA A 33 4.03 -4.38 -9.57
N PRO A 34 4.20 -3.88 -8.33
CA PRO A 34 5.52 -3.66 -7.76
C PRO A 34 6.22 -4.97 -7.43
N ASP A 35 7.53 -4.92 -7.20
CA ASP A 35 8.39 -6.08 -6.96
C ASP A 35 7.88 -6.99 -5.82
N TRP A 36 7.38 -6.40 -4.75
CA TRP A 36 6.83 -7.15 -3.60
C TRP A 36 5.51 -7.87 -3.87
N ALA A 37 4.83 -7.57 -4.98
CA ALA A 37 3.58 -8.23 -5.39
C ALA A 37 3.78 -9.24 -6.53
N ILE A 38 4.97 -9.31 -7.13
CA ILE A 38 5.23 -10.26 -8.22
C ILE A 38 5.39 -11.68 -7.65
N PRO A 39 4.57 -12.66 -8.11
CA PRO A 39 4.75 -14.05 -7.72
C PRO A 39 6.08 -14.61 -8.23
N THR A 40 6.62 -15.58 -7.51
CA THR A 40 7.81 -16.30 -7.95
C THR A 40 7.54 -17.14 -9.20
N GLU A 41 8.60 -17.51 -9.94
CA GLU A 41 8.47 -18.39 -11.12
C GLU A 41 7.79 -19.73 -10.80
N ASP A 42 8.08 -20.32 -9.62
CA ASP A 42 7.47 -21.58 -9.19
C ASP A 42 5.96 -21.42 -8.91
N GLN A 43 5.53 -20.31 -8.31
CA GLN A 43 4.12 -20.01 -8.08
C GLN A 43 3.36 -19.81 -9.40
N LEU A 44 3.93 -19.08 -10.35
CA LEU A 44 3.34 -18.90 -11.68
C LEU A 44 3.28 -20.19 -12.49
N ALA A 45 4.30 -21.04 -12.36
CA ALA A 45 4.30 -22.36 -12.99
C ALA A 45 3.19 -23.27 -12.42
N ALA A 46 2.97 -23.24 -11.10
CA ALA A 46 1.88 -23.98 -10.46
C ALA A 46 0.49 -23.49 -10.94
N PHE A 47 0.29 -22.17 -11.02
CA PHE A 47 -0.93 -21.60 -11.58
C PHE A 47 -1.18 -22.02 -13.02
N THR A 48 -0.13 -21.98 -13.85
CA THR A 48 -0.23 -22.39 -15.26
C THR A 48 -0.53 -23.88 -15.40
N GLU A 49 0.06 -24.74 -14.54
CA GLU A 49 -0.24 -26.19 -14.53
C GLU A 49 -1.70 -26.49 -14.15
N GLU A 50 -2.24 -25.70 -13.18
CA GLU A 50 -3.61 -25.88 -12.71
C GLU A 50 -4.66 -25.38 -13.72
N THR A 51 -4.42 -24.18 -14.31
CA THR A 51 -5.44 -23.46 -15.10
C THR A 51 -5.21 -23.50 -16.59
N GLY A 52 -4.00 -23.78 -17.06
CA GLY A 52 -3.59 -23.63 -18.44
C GLY A 52 -3.35 -22.18 -18.87
N ILE A 53 -3.45 -21.22 -17.96
CA ILE A 53 -3.26 -19.78 -18.23
C ILE A 53 -1.79 -19.41 -17.97
N GLU A 54 -1.13 -18.82 -18.98
CA GLU A 54 0.20 -18.25 -18.84
C GLU A 54 0.11 -16.80 -18.34
N VAL A 55 0.96 -16.41 -17.38
CA VAL A 55 1.02 -15.04 -16.86
C VAL A 55 2.37 -14.42 -17.18
N GLU A 56 2.36 -13.28 -17.85
CA GLU A 56 3.53 -12.44 -18.06
C GLU A 56 3.51 -11.28 -17.08
N CYS A 57 4.46 -11.28 -16.12
CA CYS A 57 4.56 -10.23 -15.11
C CYS A 57 5.40 -9.06 -15.61
N SER A 58 4.94 -7.85 -15.33
CA SER A 58 5.66 -6.59 -15.55
C SER A 58 5.90 -5.93 -14.19
N GLU A 59 7.12 -6.05 -13.68
CA GLU A 59 7.54 -5.34 -12.49
C GLU A 59 7.69 -3.85 -12.79
N VAL A 60 6.97 -3.02 -12.05
CA VAL A 60 6.95 -1.55 -12.19
C VAL A 60 7.04 -0.94 -10.81
N GLY A 61 7.87 0.11 -10.65
CA GLY A 61 7.90 0.86 -9.40
C GLY A 61 6.52 1.39 -9.04
N TRP A 62 6.13 1.27 -7.78
CA TRP A 62 4.78 1.62 -7.30
C TRP A 62 4.36 3.03 -7.76
N ASP A 63 5.25 4.02 -7.64
CA ASP A 63 4.99 5.42 -8.02
C ASP A 63 4.68 5.60 -9.51
N ASP A 64 5.09 4.66 -10.39
CA ASP A 64 4.91 4.73 -11.84
C ASP A 64 3.66 3.98 -12.34
N ILE A 65 3.08 3.07 -11.54
CA ILE A 65 2.00 2.16 -11.99
C ILE A 65 0.76 2.95 -12.38
N ARG A 66 0.28 3.83 -11.50
CA ARG A 66 -0.90 4.67 -11.74
C ARG A 66 -0.77 5.47 -13.03
N GLU A 67 0.37 6.14 -13.24
CA GLU A 67 0.62 6.94 -14.45
C GLU A 67 0.63 6.10 -15.72
N LYS A 68 1.18 4.88 -15.67
CA LYS A 68 1.16 3.95 -16.80
C LYS A 68 -0.25 3.52 -17.15
N ILE A 69 -1.09 3.19 -16.15
CA ILE A 69 -2.50 2.83 -16.36
C ILE A 69 -3.24 4.02 -16.98
N ALA A 70 -3.12 5.23 -16.40
CA ALA A 70 -3.77 6.44 -16.90
C ALA A 70 -3.36 6.77 -18.34
N THR A 71 -2.08 6.64 -18.66
CA THR A 71 -1.55 6.89 -20.01
C THR A 71 -2.11 5.89 -21.03
N ALA A 72 -2.09 4.59 -20.73
CA ALA A 72 -2.62 3.56 -21.59
C ALA A 72 -4.14 3.72 -21.79
N ALA A 73 -4.89 3.94 -20.71
CA ALA A 73 -6.34 4.15 -20.77
C ALA A 73 -6.72 5.38 -21.61
N SER A 74 -5.95 6.47 -21.51
CA SER A 74 -6.14 7.67 -22.35
C SER A 74 -5.96 7.38 -23.85
N ALA A 75 -5.16 6.38 -24.20
CA ALA A 75 -4.98 5.90 -25.56
C ALA A 75 -6.01 4.81 -25.96
N ASN A 76 -6.91 4.43 -25.05
CA ASN A 76 -7.81 3.27 -25.14
C ASN A 76 -7.03 1.97 -25.35
N GLU A 77 -5.89 1.83 -24.65
CA GLU A 77 -5.03 0.66 -24.62
C GLU A 77 -5.03 0.03 -23.22
N CYS A 78 -4.93 -1.30 -23.16
CA CYS A 78 -4.82 -2.03 -21.91
C CYS A 78 -3.36 -1.99 -21.43
N ALA A 79 -3.09 -1.44 -20.24
CA ALA A 79 -1.74 -1.43 -19.67
C ALA A 79 -1.27 -2.83 -19.26
N ALA A 80 -2.17 -3.59 -18.64
CA ALA A 80 -2.07 -5.01 -18.33
C ALA A 80 -3.47 -5.56 -18.06
N ASP A 81 -3.67 -6.87 -18.20
CA ASP A 81 -4.95 -7.52 -17.93
C ASP A 81 -5.33 -7.45 -16.44
N VAL A 82 -4.33 -7.64 -15.57
CA VAL A 82 -4.43 -7.47 -14.12
C VAL A 82 -3.42 -6.41 -13.68
N VAL A 83 -3.85 -5.52 -12.81
CA VAL A 83 -3.03 -4.40 -12.33
C VAL A 83 -3.09 -4.30 -10.81
N GLU A 84 -2.01 -3.81 -10.22
CA GLU A 84 -1.99 -3.29 -8.86
C GLU A 84 -3.04 -2.19 -8.67
N VAL A 85 -3.74 -2.24 -7.56
CA VAL A 85 -4.69 -1.20 -7.14
C VAL A 85 -4.39 -0.83 -5.69
N ASP A 86 -3.75 0.29 -5.50
CA ASP A 86 -3.55 0.85 -4.18
C ASP A 86 -4.87 1.42 -3.63
N TRP A 87 -5.02 1.38 -2.32
CA TRP A 87 -6.18 1.93 -1.62
C TRP A 87 -6.48 3.38 -2.05
N SER A 88 -5.45 4.16 -2.34
CA SER A 88 -5.53 5.58 -2.67
C SER A 88 -6.02 5.86 -4.09
N TRP A 89 -5.97 4.87 -4.98
CA TRP A 89 -6.35 5.06 -6.40
C TRP A 89 -7.78 4.65 -6.71
N VAL A 90 -8.46 3.98 -5.79
CA VAL A 90 -9.77 3.36 -6.05
C VAL A 90 -10.83 4.38 -6.49
N GLY A 91 -10.83 5.58 -5.91
CA GLY A 91 -11.77 6.64 -6.26
C GLY A 91 -11.59 7.14 -7.71
N GLU A 92 -10.33 7.38 -8.12
CA GLU A 92 -10.00 7.77 -9.49
C GLU A 92 -10.31 6.66 -10.49
N PHE A 93 -9.91 5.41 -10.18
CA PHE A 93 -10.11 4.27 -11.07
C PHE A 93 -11.59 3.96 -11.27
N TYR A 94 -12.42 4.15 -10.24
CA TYR A 94 -13.87 4.07 -10.34
C TYR A 94 -14.43 5.19 -11.23
N ALA A 95 -14.08 6.44 -10.96
CA ALA A 95 -14.57 7.59 -11.71
C ALA A 95 -14.20 7.54 -13.20
N ALA A 96 -13.05 6.94 -13.53
CA ALA A 96 -12.54 6.78 -14.89
C ALA A 96 -12.98 5.47 -15.58
N ASP A 97 -13.69 4.58 -14.90
CA ASP A 97 -14.14 3.26 -15.43
C ASP A 97 -12.96 2.39 -15.91
N TRP A 98 -11.86 2.37 -15.15
CA TRP A 98 -10.66 1.63 -15.53
C TRP A 98 -10.62 0.18 -15.06
N LEU A 99 -11.47 -0.19 -14.11
CA LEU A 99 -11.54 -1.53 -13.55
C LEU A 99 -12.87 -2.23 -13.90
N GLU A 100 -12.77 -3.53 -14.12
CA GLU A 100 -13.92 -4.42 -14.26
C GLU A 100 -14.45 -4.80 -12.88
N PRO A 101 -15.73 -4.60 -12.55
CA PRO A 101 -16.29 -5.06 -11.28
C PRO A 101 -16.18 -6.58 -11.11
N LEU A 102 -15.87 -7.01 -9.90
CA LEU A 102 -15.66 -8.39 -9.52
C LEU A 102 -16.87 -8.94 -8.75
N GLU A 103 -17.25 -10.19 -9.03
CA GLU A 103 -18.23 -10.91 -8.23
C GLU A 103 -17.51 -11.60 -7.05
N VAL A 104 -17.85 -11.22 -5.83
CA VAL A 104 -17.21 -11.73 -4.61
C VAL A 104 -18.26 -12.37 -3.72
N SER A 105 -17.96 -13.57 -3.23
CA SER A 105 -18.88 -14.30 -2.33
C SER A 105 -18.99 -13.60 -0.97
N GLU A 106 -20.15 -13.77 -0.31
CA GLU A 106 -20.34 -13.25 1.06
C GLU A 106 -19.39 -13.90 2.07
N GLU A 107 -18.90 -15.12 1.79
CA GLU A 107 -17.90 -15.81 2.60
C GLU A 107 -16.54 -15.10 2.49
N ASP A 108 -16.11 -14.77 1.27
CA ASP A 108 -14.85 -14.02 1.05
C ASP A 108 -14.93 -12.62 1.64
N LYS A 109 -16.07 -11.92 1.50
CA LYS A 109 -16.26 -10.59 2.11
C LYS A 109 -16.18 -10.64 3.65
N ALA A 110 -16.70 -11.71 4.25
CA ALA A 110 -16.62 -11.91 5.70
C ALA A 110 -15.20 -12.24 6.18
N ASP A 111 -14.44 -12.99 5.38
CA ASP A 111 -13.06 -13.38 5.69
C ASP A 111 -12.04 -12.27 5.38
N MET A 112 -12.36 -11.42 4.40
CA MET A 112 -11.52 -10.29 3.96
C MET A 112 -12.25 -8.95 4.12
N PRO A 113 -12.47 -8.43 5.32
CA PRO A 113 -13.20 -7.16 5.51
C PRO A 113 -12.55 -5.96 4.82
N THR A 114 -11.27 -6.04 4.49
CA THR A 114 -10.51 -5.04 3.74
C THR A 114 -11.04 -4.82 2.31
N ILE A 115 -11.86 -5.74 1.76
CA ILE A 115 -12.58 -5.57 0.48
C ILE A 115 -13.41 -4.28 0.47
N GLU A 116 -13.93 -3.86 1.62
CA GLU A 116 -14.72 -2.62 1.75
C GLU A 116 -13.94 -1.39 1.25
N THR A 117 -12.62 -1.34 1.43
CA THR A 117 -11.77 -0.25 0.93
C THR A 117 -11.79 -0.15 -0.60
N PHE A 118 -12.00 -1.27 -1.29
CA PHE A 118 -12.02 -1.37 -2.75
C PHE A 118 -13.44 -1.52 -3.32
N THR A 119 -14.44 -1.19 -2.50
CA THR A 119 -15.86 -1.24 -2.89
C THR A 119 -16.40 0.17 -3.02
N VAL A 120 -16.91 0.51 -4.21
CA VAL A 120 -17.54 1.81 -4.49
C VAL A 120 -18.93 1.55 -5.11
N ASP A 121 -19.97 2.21 -4.59
CA ASP A 121 -21.35 2.04 -5.05
C ASP A 121 -21.78 0.56 -5.16
N ASP A 122 -21.47 -0.23 -4.13
CA ASP A 122 -21.73 -1.69 -4.04
C ASP A 122 -20.96 -2.55 -5.06
N GLN A 123 -20.01 -1.98 -5.82
CA GLN A 123 -19.16 -2.70 -6.76
C GLN A 123 -17.79 -2.96 -6.17
N VAL A 124 -17.37 -4.22 -6.10
CA VAL A 124 -16.00 -4.58 -5.74
C VAL A 124 -15.12 -4.39 -6.97
N LEU A 125 -14.15 -3.49 -6.90
CA LEU A 125 -13.28 -3.12 -8.02
C LEU A 125 -11.94 -3.86 -8.00
N ALA A 126 -11.46 -4.25 -6.82
CA ALA A 126 -10.23 -4.98 -6.66
C ALA A 126 -10.28 -5.91 -5.44
N MET A 127 -9.46 -6.96 -5.46
CA MET A 127 -9.34 -7.93 -4.38
C MET A 127 -8.05 -7.68 -3.59
N PRO A 128 -8.16 -7.42 -2.28
CA PRO A 128 -6.99 -7.14 -1.46
C PRO A 128 -6.13 -8.38 -1.23
N TYR A 129 -4.81 -8.24 -1.37
CA TYR A 129 -3.83 -9.29 -1.13
C TYR A 129 -2.91 -9.01 0.05
N ALA A 130 -2.69 -7.74 0.37
CA ALA A 130 -1.87 -7.32 1.50
C ALA A 130 -2.63 -6.36 2.40
N ASN A 131 -2.71 -6.73 3.69
CA ASN A 131 -3.32 -5.89 4.71
C ASN A 131 -2.26 -4.97 5.30
N ASP A 132 -2.44 -3.67 5.14
CA ASP A 132 -1.58 -2.68 5.74
C ASP A 132 -2.40 -1.65 6.53
N TYR A 133 -1.84 -1.27 7.64
CA TYR A 133 -2.20 -0.12 8.47
C TYR A 133 -0.95 0.26 9.26
N ARG A 134 -0.90 1.44 9.84
CA ARG A 134 0.31 1.83 10.55
C ARG A 134 0.37 1.24 11.93
N LEU A 135 1.56 0.73 12.26
CA LEU A 135 1.94 0.18 13.55
C LEU A 135 3.24 0.88 13.96
N SER A 136 3.47 1.04 15.24
CA SER A 136 4.73 1.62 15.70
C SER A 136 5.71 0.55 16.18
N TYR A 137 6.98 0.85 16.05
CA TYR A 137 8.10 -0.04 16.38
C TYR A 137 9.17 0.74 17.11
N TYR A 138 9.75 0.15 18.15
CA TYR A 138 10.88 0.79 18.83
C TYR A 138 11.96 -0.22 19.21
N ASN A 139 13.21 0.25 19.27
CA ASN A 139 14.35 -0.55 19.68
C ASN A 139 14.49 -0.50 21.22
N THR A 140 14.14 -1.59 21.88
CA THR A 140 14.10 -1.70 23.35
C THR A 140 15.48 -1.55 23.99
N GLU A 141 16.55 -2.02 23.34
CA GLU A 141 17.92 -1.92 23.88
C GLU A 141 18.43 -0.48 23.80
N GLN A 142 18.15 0.23 22.70
CA GLN A 142 18.53 1.64 22.54
C GLN A 142 17.76 2.53 23.51
N PHE A 143 16.45 2.31 23.69
CA PHE A 143 15.64 3.01 24.70
C PHE A 143 16.20 2.78 26.10
N ALA A 144 16.48 1.52 26.47
CA ALA A 144 17.08 1.20 27.76
C ALA A 144 18.46 1.84 27.96
N ALA A 145 19.30 1.90 26.91
CA ALA A 145 20.60 2.58 26.96
C ALA A 145 20.47 4.10 27.20
N ALA A 146 19.39 4.72 26.73
CA ALA A 146 19.04 6.11 27.01
C ALA A 146 18.32 6.30 28.35
N GLY A 147 18.12 5.22 29.14
CA GLY A 147 17.46 5.25 30.45
C GLY A 147 15.94 5.23 30.39
N ILE A 148 15.35 4.90 29.24
CA ILE A 148 13.90 4.82 29.02
C ILE A 148 13.48 3.36 29.20
N THR A 149 12.59 3.09 30.16
CA THR A 149 12.15 1.73 30.53
C THR A 149 10.70 1.45 30.19
N GLU A 150 9.92 2.49 29.94
CA GLU A 150 8.50 2.39 29.61
C GLU A 150 8.28 2.49 28.10
N GLU A 151 7.31 1.73 27.60
CA GLU A 151 6.82 1.83 26.23
C GLU A 151 6.15 3.20 26.00
N PRO A 152 6.48 3.95 24.93
CA PRO A 152 5.82 5.22 24.66
C PRO A 152 4.33 5.00 24.37
N GLN A 153 3.48 5.81 25.00
CA GLN A 153 2.02 5.74 24.84
C GLN A 153 1.47 6.94 24.06
N THR A 154 2.18 8.06 24.09
CA THR A 154 1.79 9.30 23.45
C THR A 154 2.86 9.77 22.46
N TRP A 155 2.46 10.64 21.54
CA TRP A 155 3.42 11.28 20.63
C TRP A 155 4.41 12.17 21.39
N ASP A 156 4.02 12.73 22.53
CA ASP A 156 4.94 13.47 23.41
C ASP A 156 5.96 12.53 24.05
N ASP A 157 5.57 11.32 24.50
CA ASP A 157 6.53 10.31 25.00
C ASP A 157 7.56 9.94 23.94
N VAL A 158 7.12 9.79 22.66
CA VAL A 158 8.03 9.49 21.55
C VAL A 158 9.02 10.63 21.32
N LEU A 159 8.54 11.89 21.33
CA LEU A 159 9.40 13.07 21.16
C LEU A 159 10.42 13.19 22.27
N GLU A 160 10.01 12.99 23.54
CA GLU A 160 10.91 12.99 24.69
C GLU A 160 11.93 11.85 24.62
N ALA A 161 11.50 10.66 24.23
CA ALA A 161 12.40 9.52 24.00
C ALA A 161 13.44 9.81 22.93
N CYS A 162 13.05 10.38 21.80
CA CYS A 162 13.95 10.76 20.73
C CYS A 162 14.99 11.81 21.19
N ARG A 163 14.56 12.81 21.97
CA ARG A 163 15.47 13.79 22.58
C ARG A 163 16.49 13.14 23.51
N ALA A 164 16.05 12.24 24.38
CA ALA A 164 16.93 11.51 25.31
C ALA A 164 17.92 10.59 24.56
N LEU A 165 17.49 9.89 23.53
CA LEU A 165 18.34 9.05 22.69
C LEU A 165 19.46 9.86 22.00
N LYS A 166 19.13 11.05 21.48
CA LYS A 166 20.10 11.98 20.88
C LYS A 166 21.04 12.58 21.95
N GLU A 167 20.50 13.06 23.07
CA GLU A 167 21.28 13.69 24.13
C GLU A 167 22.31 12.72 24.75
N THR A 168 21.94 11.47 24.95
CA THR A 168 22.86 10.42 25.44
C THR A 168 23.88 9.96 24.40
N GLY A 169 23.72 10.34 23.14
CA GLY A 169 24.54 9.88 22.02
C GLY A 169 24.30 8.41 21.66
N THR A 170 23.18 7.84 22.10
CA THR A 170 22.80 6.46 21.77
C THR A 170 22.49 6.32 20.28
N VAL A 171 21.66 7.24 19.74
CA VAL A 171 21.35 7.35 18.30
C VAL A 171 21.27 8.83 17.94
N GLU A 172 21.91 9.23 16.84
CA GLU A 172 21.98 10.63 16.41
C GLU A 172 20.64 11.13 15.86
N HIS A 173 19.96 10.29 15.06
CA HIS A 173 18.68 10.58 14.41
C HIS A 173 17.68 9.46 14.72
N PRO A 174 17.04 9.49 15.92
CA PRO A 174 16.30 8.35 16.45
C PRO A 174 14.96 8.06 15.79
N PHE A 175 14.35 9.00 15.07
CA PHE A 175 13.06 8.82 14.42
C PHE A 175 13.23 8.50 12.92
N ALA A 176 12.69 7.36 12.46
CA ALA A 176 12.65 7.00 11.05
C ALA A 176 11.30 7.42 10.45
N ILE A 177 11.31 8.25 9.41
CA ILE A 177 10.11 8.76 8.76
C ILE A 177 10.39 9.17 7.32
N ALA A 178 9.44 8.93 6.40
CA ALA A 178 9.53 9.42 5.03
C ALA A 178 9.28 10.94 4.99
N LEU A 179 10.20 11.68 4.37
CA LEU A 179 10.11 13.14 4.19
C LEU A 179 10.52 13.57 2.76
N ASN A 180 10.76 12.62 1.86
CA ASN A 180 10.98 12.88 0.44
C ASN A 180 9.66 13.27 -0.24
N ALA A 181 9.70 13.88 -1.44
CA ALA A 181 8.51 14.22 -2.20
C ALA A 181 7.90 12.97 -2.85
N GLU A 182 7.19 12.17 -2.06
CA GLU A 182 6.52 10.92 -2.45
C GLU A 182 5.31 10.63 -1.57
N GLU A 183 4.45 9.69 -1.99
CA GLU A 183 3.19 9.32 -1.34
C GLU A 183 3.36 9.00 0.16
N LYS A 184 4.41 8.27 0.55
CA LYS A 184 4.66 7.92 1.95
C LYS A 184 4.79 9.14 2.87
N THR A 185 5.21 10.28 2.34
CA THR A 185 5.28 11.55 3.09
C THR A 185 3.90 12.13 3.36
N SER A 186 2.98 12.06 2.38
CA SER A 186 1.58 12.43 2.61
C SER A 186 0.92 11.53 3.64
N THR A 187 1.11 10.21 3.50
CA THR A 187 0.55 9.26 4.49
C THR A 187 1.13 9.49 5.89
N CYS A 188 2.40 9.93 6.01
CA CYS A 188 2.99 10.28 7.31
C CYS A 188 2.23 11.43 8.00
N LEU A 189 1.85 12.47 7.28
CA LEU A 189 1.02 13.54 7.84
C LEU A 189 -0.37 13.04 8.22
N MET A 190 -0.98 12.24 7.33
CA MET A 190 -2.34 11.73 7.54
C MET A 190 -2.45 10.85 8.78
N TRP A 191 -1.59 9.81 8.90
CA TRP A 191 -1.67 8.93 10.06
C TRP A 191 -1.30 9.66 11.36
N LEU A 192 -0.38 10.63 11.32
CA LEU A 192 -0.01 11.42 12.48
C LEU A 192 -1.19 12.28 12.96
N ALA A 193 -1.81 13.03 12.08
CA ALA A 193 -3.00 13.83 12.39
C ALA A 193 -4.16 12.96 12.89
N TYR A 194 -4.39 11.81 12.24
CA TYR A 194 -5.47 10.90 12.56
C TYR A 194 -5.29 10.20 13.90
N THR A 195 -4.08 9.73 14.21
CA THR A 195 -3.76 9.09 15.50
C THR A 195 -3.73 10.08 16.66
N MET A 196 -3.36 11.32 16.42
CA MET A 196 -3.40 12.40 17.42
C MET A 196 -4.85 12.84 17.72
N ASN A 197 -5.64 13.13 16.70
CA ASN A 197 -6.88 13.89 16.85
C ASN A 197 -8.13 13.17 16.33
N GLY A 198 -7.98 12.01 15.67
CA GLY A 198 -9.10 11.23 15.14
C GLY A 198 -9.77 11.83 13.90
N VAL A 199 -9.18 12.87 13.32
CA VAL A 199 -9.69 13.58 12.15
C VAL A 199 -8.56 14.14 11.31
N VAL A 200 -8.71 14.10 9.99
CA VAL A 200 -7.82 14.78 9.03
C VAL A 200 -8.61 15.76 8.19
N TRP A 201 -9.79 15.35 7.73
CA TRP A 201 -10.66 16.14 6.87
C TRP A 201 -11.99 16.44 7.56
N ASN A 202 -12.54 17.60 7.24
CA ASN A 202 -13.91 18.01 7.56
C ASN A 202 -14.90 17.28 6.62
N GLU A 203 -16.18 17.33 6.95
CA GLU A 203 -17.26 16.74 6.13
C GLU A 203 -17.35 17.32 4.70
N ASP A 204 -16.82 18.54 4.49
CA ASP A 204 -16.77 19.17 3.17
C ASP A 204 -15.51 18.85 2.37
N GLY A 205 -14.67 17.93 2.83
CA GLY A 205 -13.44 17.49 2.20
C GLY A 205 -12.24 18.41 2.44
N THR A 206 -12.41 19.57 3.11
CA THR A 206 -11.29 20.45 3.48
C THR A 206 -10.48 19.88 4.64
N PHE A 207 -9.22 20.30 4.81
CA PHE A 207 -8.44 19.91 5.99
C PHE A 207 -9.07 20.39 7.29
N ASN A 208 -9.04 19.54 8.32
CA ASN A 208 -9.25 19.98 9.68
C ASN A 208 -7.99 20.74 10.15
N GLU A 209 -8.08 22.08 10.16
CA GLU A 209 -6.93 22.96 10.40
C GLU A 209 -6.21 22.64 11.72
N GLU A 210 -6.95 22.46 12.82
CA GLU A 210 -6.36 22.19 14.13
C GLU A 210 -5.55 20.90 14.12
N SER A 211 -6.11 19.82 13.59
CA SER A 211 -5.49 18.51 13.53
C SER A 211 -4.26 18.48 12.62
N VAL A 212 -4.38 19.02 11.42
CA VAL A 212 -3.30 18.99 10.42
C VAL A 212 -2.16 19.93 10.85
N MET A 213 -2.46 21.10 11.44
CA MET A 213 -1.44 21.99 11.97
C MET A 213 -0.69 21.41 13.16
N GLU A 214 -1.36 20.66 14.06
CA GLU A 214 -0.69 19.97 15.16
C GLU A 214 0.31 18.93 14.65
N ALA A 215 -0.10 18.13 13.65
CA ALA A 215 0.77 17.13 13.01
C ALA A 215 1.95 17.78 12.26
N LEU A 216 1.73 18.86 11.50
CA LEU A 216 2.81 19.59 10.82
C LEU A 216 3.79 20.20 11.80
N THR A 217 3.31 20.76 12.93
CA THR A 217 4.16 21.32 13.97
C THR A 217 5.01 20.23 14.65
N TYR A 218 4.45 19.04 14.82
CA TYR A 218 5.20 17.88 15.32
C TYR A 218 6.32 17.48 14.36
N LEU A 219 6.00 17.35 13.05
CA LEU A 219 7.00 17.07 12.02
C LEU A 219 8.09 18.15 11.95
N GLU A 220 7.70 19.43 11.99
CA GLU A 220 8.66 20.55 12.02
C GLU A 220 9.58 20.48 13.25
N THR A 221 9.04 20.07 14.40
CA THR A 221 9.84 19.88 15.62
C THR A 221 10.88 18.77 15.44
N LEU A 222 10.48 17.61 14.89
CA LEU A 222 11.40 16.50 14.59
C LEU A 222 12.53 16.95 13.65
N ILE A 223 12.20 17.76 12.65
CA ILE A 223 13.14 18.27 11.65
C ILE A 223 14.09 19.29 12.27
N ASN A 224 13.57 20.29 13.00
CA ASN A 224 14.35 21.38 13.56
C ASN A 224 15.27 20.94 14.70
N GLU A 225 14.86 19.92 15.44
CA GLU A 225 15.69 19.30 16.48
C GLU A 225 16.64 18.22 15.92
N GLU A 226 16.66 18.03 14.60
CA GLU A 226 17.46 17.02 13.90
C GLU A 226 17.26 15.60 14.47
N LEU A 227 16.03 15.24 14.82
CA LEU A 227 15.66 13.91 15.30
C LEU A 227 15.43 12.92 14.17
N VAL A 228 15.30 13.41 12.94
CA VAL A 228 15.22 12.67 11.67
C VAL A 228 16.52 12.80 10.89
N ALA A 229 16.89 11.79 10.13
CA ALA A 229 18.13 11.82 9.36
C ALA A 229 18.03 12.77 8.16
N PRO A 230 19.14 13.43 7.77
CA PRO A 230 19.18 14.25 6.57
C PRO A 230 18.78 13.50 5.29
N GLU A 231 19.17 12.23 5.19
CA GLU A 231 18.83 11.34 4.08
C GLU A 231 17.34 11.02 3.95
N ASP A 232 16.58 11.00 5.05
CA ASP A 232 15.13 10.75 5.05
C ASP A 232 14.35 11.79 4.22
N LYS A 233 14.96 12.94 3.93
CA LYS A 233 14.38 14.03 3.13
C LYS A 233 14.54 13.85 1.62
N THR A 234 15.37 12.90 1.19
CA THR A 234 15.78 12.73 -0.22
C THR A 234 15.87 11.28 -0.68
N SER A 235 15.92 10.31 0.24
CA SER A 235 15.86 8.87 -0.07
C SER A 235 14.41 8.41 -0.19
N SER A 236 14.21 7.20 -0.71
CA SER A 236 12.88 6.60 -0.70
C SER A 236 12.35 6.42 0.73
N GLY A 237 11.05 6.52 0.91
CA GLY A 237 10.45 6.32 2.24
C GLY A 237 10.68 4.91 2.80
N MET A 238 10.84 3.90 1.93
CA MET A 238 11.22 2.56 2.37
C MET A 238 12.65 2.55 2.95
N ASP A 239 13.62 3.24 2.33
CA ASP A 239 14.97 3.37 2.86
C ASP A 239 14.96 4.06 4.23
N ALA A 240 14.14 5.12 4.38
CA ALA A 240 13.95 5.80 5.66
C ALA A 240 13.40 4.83 6.73
N TYR A 241 12.38 4.03 6.40
CA TYR A 241 11.81 3.04 7.32
C TYR A 241 12.81 1.94 7.68
N MET A 242 13.59 1.44 6.74
CA MET A 242 14.58 0.39 6.96
C MET A 242 15.72 0.81 7.92
N ARG A 243 15.88 2.09 8.24
CA ARG A 243 16.85 2.56 9.22
C ARG A 243 16.65 1.93 10.61
N ILE A 244 15.42 1.57 10.97
CA ILE A 244 15.16 0.88 12.25
C ILE A 244 15.78 -0.52 12.21
N CYS A 245 15.65 -1.26 11.12
CA CYS A 245 16.27 -2.58 10.91
C CYS A 245 17.80 -2.49 10.83
N GLY A 246 18.32 -1.37 10.34
CA GLY A 246 19.77 -1.05 10.36
C GLY A 246 20.31 -0.64 11.73
N GLY A 247 19.45 -0.41 12.74
CA GLY A 247 19.84 0.07 14.06
C GLY A 247 20.29 1.54 14.09
N THR A 248 20.06 2.31 13.01
CA THR A 248 20.39 3.74 12.89
C THR A 248 19.22 4.65 13.24
N ALA A 249 18.05 4.08 13.49
CA ALA A 249 16.90 4.72 14.11
C ALA A 249 16.41 3.85 15.27
N SER A 250 15.69 4.46 16.21
CA SER A 250 15.18 3.81 17.42
C SER A 250 13.66 3.69 17.44
N PHE A 251 12.97 4.49 16.65
CA PHE A 251 11.51 4.53 16.53
C PHE A 251 11.07 4.67 15.09
N LEU A 252 9.99 3.98 14.73
CA LEU A 252 9.33 4.00 13.44
C LEU A 252 7.83 3.87 13.65
N THR A 253 7.03 4.63 12.90
CA THR A 253 5.66 4.23 12.57
C THR A 253 5.63 3.88 11.09
N GLY A 254 5.32 2.63 10.79
CA GLY A 254 5.47 2.07 9.46
C GLY A 254 4.50 0.93 9.17
N PRO A 255 4.67 0.26 8.02
CA PRO A 255 3.80 -0.82 7.58
C PRO A 255 3.73 -2.01 8.55
N THR A 256 2.59 -2.68 8.57
CA THR A 256 2.39 -3.92 9.34
C THR A 256 3.36 -5.03 8.92
N SER A 257 3.82 -5.05 7.67
CA SER A 257 4.82 -6.01 7.17
C SER A 257 6.15 -5.98 7.94
N PHE A 258 6.45 -4.89 8.64
CA PHE A 258 7.63 -4.81 9.50
C PHE A 258 7.58 -5.77 10.69
N VAL A 259 6.41 -6.27 11.08
CA VAL A 259 6.30 -7.35 12.09
C VAL A 259 7.12 -8.59 11.66
N SER A 260 7.13 -8.91 10.39
CA SER A 260 7.96 -9.99 9.81
C SER A 260 9.40 -9.52 9.55
N ARG A 261 9.59 -8.33 8.94
CA ARG A 261 10.91 -7.81 8.55
C ARG A 261 11.87 -7.65 9.71
N ILE A 262 11.41 -7.22 10.89
CA ILE A 262 12.23 -7.08 12.11
C ILE A 262 12.70 -8.44 12.69
N GLN A 263 12.16 -9.56 12.21
CA GLN A 263 12.54 -10.93 12.59
C GLN A 263 13.45 -11.60 11.55
N ASP A 264 13.60 -11.01 10.40
CA ASP A 264 14.39 -11.55 9.29
C ASP A 264 15.86 -11.15 9.42
N GLU A 265 16.76 -12.12 9.60
CA GLU A 265 18.19 -11.90 9.74
C GLU A 265 18.87 -11.37 8.45
N GLU A 266 18.22 -11.51 7.29
CA GLU A 266 18.72 -10.99 6.02
C GLU A 266 18.37 -9.50 5.85
N LEU A 267 17.24 -9.06 6.45
CA LEU A 267 16.75 -7.68 6.35
C LEU A 267 17.08 -6.82 7.57
N CYS A 268 17.21 -7.43 8.75
CA CYS A 268 17.37 -6.73 10.02
C CYS A 268 18.66 -7.13 10.74
N SER A 269 19.56 -6.19 10.94
CA SER A 269 20.83 -6.39 11.64
C SER A 269 20.69 -6.40 13.17
N VAL A 270 19.52 -6.00 13.69
CA VAL A 270 19.21 -5.87 15.13
C VAL A 270 18.01 -6.72 15.54
N VAL A 271 17.91 -7.92 14.95
CA VAL A 271 16.85 -8.89 15.25
C VAL A 271 16.74 -9.12 16.75
N GLY A 272 15.50 -9.13 17.26
CA GLY A 272 15.19 -9.34 18.68
C GLY A 272 15.29 -8.10 19.55
N GLN A 273 15.78 -6.97 19.02
CA GLN A 273 15.84 -5.68 19.74
C GLN A 273 14.64 -4.79 19.48
N ILE A 274 13.94 -5.00 18.36
CA ILE A 274 12.79 -4.19 17.93
C ILE A 274 11.51 -4.93 18.32
N VAL A 275 10.55 -4.20 18.88
CA VAL A 275 9.22 -4.72 19.19
C VAL A 275 8.15 -3.83 18.55
N PRO A 276 7.06 -4.43 18.00
CA PRO A 276 5.89 -3.68 17.58
C PRO A 276 5.07 -3.25 18.79
N ILE A 277 4.50 -2.06 18.71
CA ILE A 277 3.58 -1.48 19.69
C ILE A 277 2.40 -0.84 18.97
N MET A 278 1.27 -0.71 19.65
CA MET A 278 0.18 0.14 19.14
C MET A 278 0.70 1.56 18.92
N THR A 279 0.21 2.19 17.86
CA THR A 279 0.59 3.56 17.51
C THR A 279 0.25 4.51 18.67
N PRO A 280 1.17 5.40 19.04
CA PRO A 280 0.91 6.43 20.04
C PRO A 280 -0.22 7.38 19.62
N GLY A 281 -0.96 7.89 20.59
CA GLY A 281 -1.98 8.92 20.37
C GLY A 281 -1.62 10.22 21.09
N LYS A 282 -2.61 11.08 21.33
CA LYS A 282 -2.43 12.36 22.03
C LYS A 282 -2.37 12.18 23.55
N ASP A 283 -3.32 11.46 24.12
CA ASP A 283 -3.50 11.29 25.57
C ASP A 283 -3.33 9.83 26.03
N GLY A 284 -2.62 9.02 25.26
CA GLY A 284 -2.44 7.58 25.40
C GLY A 284 -2.26 6.94 24.03
N LYS A 285 -2.47 5.64 23.92
CA LYS A 285 -2.44 4.96 22.61
C LYS A 285 -3.52 5.49 21.68
N ALA A 286 -3.25 5.47 20.38
CA ALA A 286 -4.21 5.88 19.37
C ALA A 286 -5.56 5.15 19.53
N GLN A 287 -6.64 5.84 19.22
CA GLN A 287 -7.98 5.30 19.23
C GLN A 287 -8.48 5.00 17.81
N GLN A 288 -7.73 5.42 16.80
CA GLN A 288 -7.98 5.23 15.38
C GLN A 288 -6.65 5.13 14.64
N THR A 289 -6.61 4.31 13.60
CA THR A 289 -5.52 4.26 12.63
C THR A 289 -6.11 4.05 11.24
N MET A 290 -5.39 4.46 10.19
CA MET A 290 -5.91 4.38 8.83
C MET A 290 -5.51 3.09 8.13
N PRO A 291 -6.43 2.50 7.31
CA PRO A 291 -6.09 1.40 6.42
C PRO A 291 -5.28 1.90 5.21
N LEU A 292 -4.33 1.09 4.79
CA LEU A 292 -3.44 1.32 3.64
C LEU A 292 -3.25 0.01 2.85
N PRO A 293 -4.32 -0.77 2.58
CA PRO A 293 -4.19 -2.08 1.97
C PRO A 293 -3.82 -1.97 0.49
N GLU A 294 -3.25 -3.06 -0.03
CA GLU A 294 -2.93 -3.23 -1.43
C GLU A 294 -3.80 -4.34 -2.04
N ALA A 295 -4.21 -4.15 -3.29
CA ALA A 295 -5.10 -5.03 -4.01
C ALA A 295 -4.67 -5.23 -5.46
N ILE A 296 -5.31 -6.18 -6.14
CA ILE A 296 -5.21 -6.34 -7.58
C ILE A 296 -6.59 -6.32 -8.22
N GLY A 297 -6.68 -5.70 -9.38
CA GLY A 297 -7.92 -5.56 -10.14
C GLY A 297 -7.77 -5.94 -11.59
N VAL A 298 -8.89 -6.23 -12.24
CA VAL A 298 -8.95 -6.53 -13.68
C VAL A 298 -9.18 -5.25 -14.46
N SER A 299 -8.35 -4.98 -15.48
CA SER A 299 -8.54 -3.84 -16.34
C SER A 299 -9.86 -3.95 -17.13
N SER A 300 -10.67 -2.87 -17.15
CA SER A 300 -11.88 -2.81 -17.97
C SER A 300 -11.59 -2.96 -19.48
N LEU A 301 -10.37 -2.62 -19.89
CA LEU A 301 -9.87 -2.72 -21.27
C LEU A 301 -9.24 -4.08 -21.60
N SER A 302 -9.17 -5.02 -20.65
CA SER A 302 -8.69 -6.38 -20.91
C SER A 302 -9.60 -7.12 -21.91
N GLU A 303 -9.01 -7.78 -22.90
CA GLU A 303 -9.70 -8.72 -23.78
C GLU A 303 -9.74 -10.15 -23.18
N ASN A 304 -9.03 -10.38 -22.06
CA ASN A 304 -8.87 -11.67 -21.40
C ASN A 304 -9.52 -11.72 -20.00
N LYS A 305 -10.65 -11.01 -19.82
CA LYS A 305 -11.27 -10.76 -18.51
C LYS A 305 -11.50 -12.01 -17.66
N GLU A 306 -11.99 -13.10 -18.25
CA GLU A 306 -12.25 -14.34 -17.51
C GLU A 306 -10.95 -14.99 -16.99
N ALA A 307 -9.90 -15.03 -17.81
CA ALA A 307 -8.59 -15.52 -17.40
C ALA A 307 -7.95 -14.60 -16.33
N ALA A 308 -8.13 -13.28 -16.46
CA ALA A 308 -7.69 -12.30 -15.47
C ALA A 308 -8.43 -12.46 -14.14
N LYS A 309 -9.75 -12.68 -14.14
CA LYS A 309 -10.53 -12.97 -12.93
C LYS A 309 -10.06 -14.25 -12.25
N THR A 310 -9.80 -15.32 -13.01
CA THR A 310 -9.25 -16.58 -12.49
C THR A 310 -7.89 -16.35 -11.80
N PHE A 311 -7.04 -15.49 -12.37
CA PHE A 311 -5.77 -15.13 -11.73
C PHE A 311 -5.98 -14.34 -10.44
N VAL A 312 -6.89 -13.36 -10.41
CA VAL A 312 -7.23 -12.57 -9.21
C VAL A 312 -7.73 -13.48 -8.08
N GLU A 313 -8.63 -14.43 -8.39
CA GLU A 313 -9.15 -15.42 -7.43
C GLU A 313 -8.03 -16.30 -6.86
N TRP A 314 -7.15 -16.81 -7.73
CA TRP A 314 -5.99 -17.62 -7.31
C TRP A 314 -5.02 -16.80 -6.45
N TYR A 315 -4.67 -15.58 -6.89
CA TYR A 315 -3.69 -14.72 -6.22
C TYR A 315 -4.15 -14.31 -4.82
N THR A 316 -5.46 -14.15 -4.62
CA THR A 316 -6.05 -13.78 -3.32
C THR A 316 -6.61 -14.99 -2.54
N SER A 317 -6.33 -16.21 -3.00
CA SER A 317 -6.69 -17.43 -2.29
C SER A 317 -5.96 -17.57 -0.96
N ALA A 318 -6.48 -18.40 -0.06
CA ALA A 318 -5.85 -18.66 1.24
C ALA A 318 -4.43 -19.21 1.09
N ASP A 319 -4.23 -20.14 0.17
CA ASP A 319 -2.93 -20.77 -0.05
C ASP A 319 -1.91 -19.76 -0.61
N MET A 320 -2.33 -18.88 -1.54
CA MET A 320 -1.45 -17.90 -2.10
C MET A 320 -1.10 -16.79 -1.08
N GLN A 321 -2.05 -16.35 -0.25
CA GLN A 321 -1.76 -15.38 0.80
C GLN A 321 -0.77 -15.91 1.85
N LYS A 322 -0.78 -17.22 2.17
CA LYS A 322 0.28 -17.84 3.00
C LYS A 322 1.64 -17.76 2.31
N GLN A 323 1.69 -18.08 1.02
CA GLN A 323 2.93 -18.01 0.24
C GLN A 323 3.45 -16.58 0.12
N LEU A 324 2.59 -15.59 -0.09
CA LEU A 324 2.98 -14.17 -0.12
C LEU A 324 3.50 -13.68 1.23
N ASN A 325 2.97 -14.19 2.34
CA ASN A 325 3.56 -13.90 3.65
C ASN A 325 4.97 -14.47 3.77
N GLU A 326 5.19 -15.69 3.31
CA GLU A 326 6.50 -16.37 3.38
C GLU A 326 7.53 -15.71 2.46
N THR A 327 7.15 -15.36 1.23
CA THR A 327 8.10 -14.82 0.22
C THR A 327 8.29 -13.32 0.31
N ASN A 328 7.23 -12.56 0.63
CA ASN A 328 7.19 -11.11 0.49
C ASN A 328 6.88 -10.38 1.81
N SER A 329 6.70 -11.13 2.91
CA SER A 329 6.27 -10.60 4.22
C SER A 329 4.89 -9.90 4.19
N ALA A 330 4.06 -10.15 3.17
CA ALA A 330 2.73 -9.60 3.09
C ALA A 330 1.85 -10.08 4.25
N ILE A 331 1.16 -9.17 4.92
CA ILE A 331 0.19 -9.56 5.96
C ILE A 331 -1.12 -9.97 5.28
N PRO A 332 -1.63 -11.19 5.52
CA PRO A 332 -2.83 -11.67 4.87
C PRO A 332 -4.04 -10.76 5.10
N THR A 333 -4.87 -10.60 4.07
CA THR A 333 -6.17 -9.92 4.18
C THR A 333 -7.28 -10.87 4.62
N ARG A 334 -7.07 -12.18 4.46
CA ARG A 334 -7.95 -13.22 5.01
C ARG A 334 -7.71 -13.40 6.50
N ASN A 335 -8.73 -13.13 7.30
CA ASN A 335 -8.68 -13.31 8.75
C ASN A 335 -8.34 -14.77 9.12
N SER A 336 -8.92 -15.75 8.41
CA SER A 336 -8.66 -17.17 8.60
C SER A 336 -7.18 -17.53 8.42
N VAL A 337 -6.52 -16.97 7.41
CA VAL A 337 -5.09 -17.18 7.13
C VAL A 337 -4.22 -16.46 8.17
N LEU A 338 -4.58 -15.24 8.53
CA LEU A 338 -3.85 -14.46 9.54
C LEU A 338 -3.86 -15.16 10.90
N GLU A 339 -5.01 -15.68 11.33
CA GLU A 339 -5.15 -16.44 12.58
C GLU A 339 -4.30 -17.71 12.55
N GLU A 340 -4.32 -18.45 11.43
CA GLU A 340 -3.51 -19.66 11.27
C GLU A 340 -2.00 -19.38 11.37
N LEU A 341 -1.48 -18.36 10.66
CA LEU A 341 -0.06 -18.00 10.70
C LEU A 341 0.41 -17.51 12.09
N ILE A 342 -0.49 -16.86 12.83
CA ILE A 342 -0.22 -16.45 14.21
C ILE A 342 -0.18 -17.69 15.12
N ASP A 343 -1.15 -18.59 15.02
CA ASP A 343 -1.24 -19.80 15.84
C ASP A 343 -0.05 -20.74 15.58
N GLU A 344 0.44 -20.82 14.35
CA GLU A 344 1.63 -21.55 13.98
C GLU A 344 2.94 -20.89 14.44
N GLY A 345 2.87 -19.61 14.84
CA GLY A 345 4.03 -18.82 15.26
C GLY A 345 4.91 -18.35 14.11
N THR A 346 4.39 -18.32 12.89
CA THR A 346 5.03 -17.73 11.71
C THR A 346 5.08 -16.22 11.85
N ILE A 347 3.94 -15.60 12.17
CA ILE A 347 3.87 -14.17 12.51
C ILE A 347 4.07 -14.04 14.04
N LYS A 348 5.24 -13.55 14.44
CA LYS A 348 5.61 -13.37 15.84
C LYS A 348 5.28 -11.94 16.31
N ASN A 349 5.13 -11.79 17.64
CA ASN A 349 4.86 -10.49 18.27
C ASN A 349 3.61 -9.78 17.72
N SER A 350 2.63 -10.55 17.25
CA SER A 350 1.42 -10.06 16.62
C SER A 350 0.44 -9.33 17.56
N GLY A 351 0.67 -9.32 18.88
CA GLY A 351 -0.27 -8.77 19.84
C GLY A 351 -0.63 -7.30 19.59
N ALA A 352 0.37 -6.45 19.35
CA ALA A 352 0.13 -5.03 19.03
C ALA A 352 -0.61 -4.88 17.70
N MET A 353 -0.25 -5.67 16.68
CA MET A 353 -0.88 -5.67 15.36
C MET A 353 -2.37 -6.02 15.47
N LEU A 354 -2.72 -7.06 16.23
CA LEU A 354 -4.12 -7.46 16.44
C LEU A 354 -4.94 -6.43 17.22
N GLU A 355 -4.32 -5.73 18.15
CA GLU A 355 -5.01 -4.64 18.87
C GLU A 355 -5.18 -3.40 17.97
N GLU A 356 -4.16 -3.04 17.18
CA GLU A 356 -4.23 -1.94 16.21
C GLU A 356 -5.30 -2.21 15.14
N ALA A 357 -5.43 -3.46 14.67
CA ALA A 357 -6.45 -3.85 13.70
C ALA A 357 -7.89 -3.52 14.14
N LYS A 358 -8.15 -3.49 15.46
CA LYS A 358 -9.48 -3.17 16.01
C LYS A 358 -9.86 -1.70 15.91
N ILE A 359 -8.88 -0.84 15.70
CA ILE A 359 -9.07 0.61 15.62
C ILE A 359 -8.86 1.16 14.20
N VAL A 360 -8.69 0.27 13.23
CA VAL A 360 -8.58 0.64 11.81
C VAL A 360 -9.90 1.24 11.33
N SER A 361 -9.83 2.45 10.79
CA SER A 361 -10.96 3.17 10.22
C SER A 361 -10.49 4.18 9.18
N SER A 362 -11.34 4.47 8.18
CA SER A 362 -11.01 5.44 7.16
C SER A 362 -10.99 6.87 7.73
N PRO A 363 -9.95 7.67 7.43
CA PRO A 363 -9.95 9.10 7.76
C PRO A 363 -10.82 9.94 6.81
N PHE A 364 -11.30 9.36 5.71
CA PHE A 364 -12.06 10.04 4.68
C PHE A 364 -13.57 9.94 4.96
N PRO A 365 -14.26 11.05 5.31
CA PRO A 365 -15.67 11.01 5.70
C PRO A 365 -16.61 10.65 4.54
N ASN A 366 -16.21 10.94 3.30
CA ASN A 366 -16.99 10.72 2.09
C ASN A 366 -16.37 9.68 1.13
N GLY A 367 -15.44 8.84 1.62
CA GLY A 367 -14.61 7.97 0.79
C GLY A 367 -13.41 8.70 0.21
N ILE A 368 -12.57 7.94 -0.49
CA ILE A 368 -11.33 8.46 -1.10
C ILE A 368 -11.72 9.26 -2.35
N PRO A 369 -11.35 10.57 -2.43
CA PRO A 369 -11.76 11.41 -3.54
C PRO A 369 -11.06 11.02 -4.85
N SER A 370 -11.70 11.29 -5.98
CA SER A 370 -11.14 11.03 -7.32
C SER A 370 -9.86 11.82 -7.60
N TYR A 371 -9.68 12.97 -6.95
CA TYR A 371 -8.49 13.83 -7.02
C TYR A 371 -7.42 13.52 -5.95
N TYR A 372 -7.47 12.35 -5.32
CA TYR A 372 -6.55 12.00 -4.23
C TYR A 372 -5.07 12.16 -4.63
N ALA A 373 -4.70 11.73 -5.83
CA ALA A 373 -3.31 11.78 -6.27
C ALA A 373 -2.78 13.21 -6.40
N GLU A 374 -3.59 14.13 -6.92
CA GLU A 374 -3.25 15.53 -7.01
C GLU A 374 -3.16 16.18 -5.61
N MET A 375 -4.10 15.85 -4.73
CA MET A 375 -4.10 16.30 -3.34
C MET A 375 -2.85 15.80 -2.61
N SER A 376 -2.55 14.51 -2.71
CA SER A 376 -1.35 13.92 -2.10
C SER A 376 -0.07 14.54 -2.64
N SER A 377 -0.02 14.81 -3.96
CA SER A 377 1.12 15.48 -4.58
C SER A 377 1.34 16.89 -3.99
N ALA A 378 0.29 17.65 -3.76
CA ALA A 378 0.41 18.94 -3.08
C ALA A 378 0.91 18.79 -1.64
N MET A 379 0.41 17.79 -0.90
CA MET A 379 0.80 17.51 0.47
C MET A 379 2.28 17.15 0.58
N TYR A 380 2.73 16.11 -0.12
CA TYR A 380 4.13 15.67 0.02
C TYR A 380 5.14 16.70 -0.48
N ASN A 381 4.80 17.49 -1.51
CA ASN A 381 5.68 18.56 -1.96
C ASN A 381 5.83 19.68 -0.91
N ALA A 382 4.74 20.09 -0.27
CA ALA A 382 4.80 21.11 0.78
C ALA A 382 5.55 20.61 2.01
N ILE A 383 5.32 19.34 2.44
CA ILE A 383 6.03 18.73 3.56
C ILE A 383 7.53 18.58 3.25
N ASN A 384 7.89 18.15 2.04
CA ASN A 384 9.29 18.02 1.63
C ASN A 384 9.99 19.41 1.62
N LYS A 385 9.35 20.46 1.10
CA LYS A 385 9.86 21.82 1.19
C LYS A 385 10.08 22.25 2.65
N MET A 386 9.15 21.91 3.56
CA MET A 386 9.33 22.14 4.99
C MET A 386 10.52 21.34 5.55
N ALA A 387 10.69 20.09 5.16
CA ALA A 387 11.82 19.27 5.56
C ALA A 387 13.17 19.81 5.08
N LEU A 388 13.20 20.43 3.90
CA LEU A 388 14.37 21.10 3.33
C LEU A 388 14.61 22.52 3.89
N GLY A 389 13.70 23.05 4.72
CA GLY A 389 13.80 24.35 5.35
C GLY A 389 13.40 25.51 4.43
N GLU A 390 12.64 25.23 3.37
CA GLU A 390 12.10 26.25 2.44
C GLU A 390 10.78 26.83 2.94
N LEU A 391 10.00 26.05 3.70
CA LEU A 391 8.74 26.45 4.33
C LEU A 391 8.80 26.14 5.84
N ASN A 392 7.97 26.82 6.62
CA ASN A 392 7.58 26.41 7.97
C ASN A 392 6.22 25.70 7.95
N ALA A 393 5.76 25.19 9.10
CA ALA A 393 4.51 24.42 9.21
C ALA A 393 3.28 25.24 8.75
N GLU A 394 3.20 26.53 9.09
CA GLU A 394 2.09 27.42 8.68
C GLU A 394 2.08 27.65 7.16
N GLU A 395 3.26 27.85 6.56
CA GLU A 395 3.41 28.03 5.12
C GLU A 395 3.11 26.75 4.35
N ALA A 396 3.55 25.59 4.84
CA ALA A 396 3.23 24.27 4.27
C ALA A 396 1.71 24.00 4.32
N TYR A 397 1.06 24.26 5.46
CA TYR A 397 -0.39 24.15 5.58
C TYR A 397 -1.13 25.06 4.58
N ALA A 398 -0.70 26.31 4.45
CA ALA A 398 -1.32 27.25 3.52
C ALA A 398 -1.21 26.78 2.07
N GLU A 399 -0.03 26.29 1.65
CA GLU A 399 0.20 25.78 0.29
C GLU A 399 -0.68 24.55 0.00
N MET A 400 -0.73 23.56 0.92
CA MET A 400 -1.55 22.38 0.79
C MET A 400 -3.05 22.71 0.75
N SER A 401 -3.50 23.59 1.63
CA SER A 401 -4.91 23.97 1.73
C SER A 401 -5.39 24.76 0.52
N GLU A 402 -4.57 25.64 -0.07
CA GLU A 402 -4.89 26.35 -1.31
C GLU A 402 -5.08 25.34 -2.46
N ALA A 403 -4.16 24.38 -2.59
CA ALA A 403 -4.24 23.35 -3.63
C ALA A 403 -5.51 22.48 -3.46
N LEU A 404 -5.78 21.98 -2.25
CA LEU A 404 -6.96 21.16 -1.96
C LEU A 404 -8.26 21.90 -2.23
N ASN A 405 -8.37 23.18 -1.80
CA ASN A 405 -9.56 23.98 -2.06
C ASN A 405 -9.78 24.22 -3.57
N GLY A 406 -8.69 24.30 -4.36
CA GLY A 406 -8.75 24.34 -5.82
C GLY A 406 -9.40 23.07 -6.38
N LEU A 407 -8.91 21.89 -5.98
CA LEU A 407 -9.43 20.59 -6.42
C LEU A 407 -10.92 20.38 -6.07
N ILE A 408 -11.31 20.68 -4.82
CA ILE A 408 -12.71 20.60 -4.38
C ILE A 408 -13.62 21.52 -5.22
N SER A 409 -13.15 22.68 -5.67
CA SER A 409 -13.96 23.59 -6.46
C SER A 409 -14.11 23.20 -7.93
N GLU A 410 -13.32 22.28 -8.43
CA GLU A 410 -13.35 21.76 -9.80
C GLU A 410 -14.22 20.51 -9.96
N GLU A 411 -14.51 19.81 -8.84
CA GLU A 411 -15.41 18.64 -8.79
C GLU A 411 -16.89 19.07 -8.76
#